data_49fe1cf60e06044cc28042caa6797a28
#
_entry.id   49fe1cf60e06044cc28042caa6797a28
#
_cell.length_a   1.000
_cell.length_b   1.000
_cell.length_c   1.000
_cell.angle_alpha   90.00
_cell.angle_beta   90.00
_cell.angle_gamma   90.00
#
_symmetry.space_group_name_H-M   'P 1'
#
loop_
_entity.id
_entity.type
_entity.pdbx_description
1 polymer ?
#
loop_
_entity_poly.entity_id
_entity_poly.type
_entity_poly.pdbx_seq_one_letter_code
_entity_poly.pdbx_strand_id
1 'polypeptide(L)'
;VDMLNARVGNPTNMNMYQQGVTINHGYHQMAGALLYDIDTAKGSQFPDLAAEMPIANDDFTVFTVPLRQGLTWSDGRPFSADDVIFTDNMIRSTDALGYSAAYAAQIASMTKIDDHTVEITTTKPTPRLSIVLGSVIYGNPFHIVPKHVWEKEDPATFTNFPPVSISAYKYKDHDPNGTWFLWEKRED
;
A
#
# COMPACT_ATOMS: atom_id res chain seq x y z
N VAL A 1 10.56 -2.39 17.54
CA VAL A 1 9.23 -1.77 17.64
C VAL A 1 8.78 -1.92 19.07
N ASP A 2 8.61 -0.84 19.74
CA ASP A 2 8.13 -0.87 21.13
C ASP A 2 6.63 -1.18 21.14
N MET A 3 6.29 -2.26 21.78
CA MET A 3 4.92 -2.73 21.89
C MET A 3 4.52 -2.69 23.34
N LEU A 4 3.55 -1.88 23.65
CA LEU A 4 2.98 -1.79 25.00
C LEU A 4 2.67 -3.16 25.62
N ASN A 5 2.45 -4.19 24.79
CA ASN A 5 2.16 -5.54 25.22
C ASN A 5 3.23 -6.59 24.79
N ALA A 6 4.32 -6.17 24.17
CA ALA A 6 5.41 -7.02 23.69
C ALA A 6 4.99 -8.23 22.80
N ARG A 7 3.77 -8.24 22.29
CA ARG A 7 3.24 -9.33 21.44
C ARG A 7 2.24 -8.81 20.42
N VAL A 8 2.25 -9.40 19.23
CA VAL A 8 1.21 -9.26 18.21
C VAL A 8 0.21 -10.39 18.39
N GLY A 9 -1.05 -10.07 18.62
CA GLY A 9 -2.09 -11.05 18.93
C GLY A 9 -2.36 -12.06 17.81
N ASN A 10 -2.23 -11.62 16.54
CA ASN A 10 -2.38 -12.45 15.35
C ASN A 10 -1.13 -12.36 14.47
N PRO A 11 -0.03 -13.05 14.83
CA PRO A 11 1.27 -12.87 14.16
C PRO A 11 1.26 -13.32 12.69
N THR A 12 0.33 -14.18 12.29
CA THR A 12 0.17 -14.65 10.91
C THR A 12 -0.92 -13.89 10.13
N ASN A 13 -1.46 -12.80 10.68
CA ASN A 13 -2.37 -11.94 9.93
C ASN A 13 -1.67 -10.61 9.60
N MET A 14 -1.25 -10.46 8.34
CA MET A 14 -0.59 -9.28 7.80
C MET A 14 -1.47 -8.50 6.83
N ASN A 15 -2.79 -8.68 6.92
CA ASN A 15 -3.75 -7.92 6.14
C ASN A 15 -3.91 -6.49 6.72
N MET A 16 -3.41 -5.50 6.02
CA MET A 16 -3.47 -4.11 6.45
C MET A 16 -4.84 -3.46 6.28
N TYR A 17 -5.72 -4.09 5.52
CA TYR A 17 -7.06 -3.58 5.22
C TYR A 17 -8.13 -4.11 6.16
N GLN A 18 -7.85 -5.22 6.83
CA GLN A 18 -8.81 -5.83 7.74
C GLN A 18 -8.97 -4.99 9.02
N GLN A 19 -10.21 -4.70 9.39
CA GLN A 19 -10.50 -3.97 10.63
C GLN A 19 -10.09 -4.77 11.88
N GLY A 20 -9.52 -4.10 12.86
CA GLY A 20 -9.14 -4.70 14.15
C GLY A 20 -7.86 -5.55 14.12
N VAL A 21 -7.18 -5.66 12.98
CA VAL A 21 -5.89 -6.34 12.90
C VAL A 21 -4.79 -5.43 13.44
N THR A 22 -3.95 -6.00 14.28
CA THR A 22 -2.78 -5.28 14.79
C THR A 22 -1.68 -5.26 13.73
N ILE A 23 -1.32 -4.09 13.25
CA ILE A 23 -0.28 -3.89 12.22
C ILE A 23 1.14 -3.73 12.78
N ASN A 24 1.36 -4.05 14.06
CA ASN A 24 2.63 -3.81 14.78
C ASN A 24 3.70 -4.88 14.51
N HIS A 25 3.55 -5.71 13.51
CA HIS A 25 4.56 -6.69 13.06
C HIS A 25 5.64 -6.10 12.14
N GLY A 26 5.63 -4.77 11.92
CA GLY A 26 6.60 -4.09 11.07
C GLY A 26 6.35 -4.25 9.57
N TYR A 27 5.25 -4.87 9.16
CA TYR A 27 4.95 -5.13 7.75
C TYR A 27 4.96 -3.84 6.91
N HIS A 28 4.27 -2.81 7.35
CA HIS A 28 4.18 -1.56 6.60
C HIS A 28 5.49 -0.77 6.53
N GLN A 29 6.39 -0.91 7.51
CA GLN A 29 7.71 -0.27 7.45
C GLN A 29 8.72 -1.08 6.63
N MET A 30 8.60 -2.40 6.64
CA MET A 30 9.61 -3.28 6.04
C MET A 30 9.17 -3.82 4.67
N ALA A 31 7.89 -3.91 4.40
CA ALA A 31 7.32 -4.56 3.22
C ALA A 31 6.20 -3.75 2.55
N GLY A 32 5.78 -2.67 3.16
CA GLY A 32 4.71 -1.82 2.62
C GLY A 32 5.07 -1.20 1.28
N ALA A 33 4.05 -1.00 0.46
CA ALA A 33 4.16 -0.48 -0.90
C ALA A 33 3.28 0.76 -1.03
N LEU A 34 3.88 1.93 -1.02
CA LEU A 34 3.19 3.21 -1.17
C LEU A 34 3.56 3.87 -2.49
N LEU A 35 2.67 4.63 -3.09
CA LEU A 35 3.03 5.48 -4.24
C LEU A 35 3.94 6.63 -3.80
N TYR A 36 3.68 7.19 -2.63
CA TYR A 36 4.41 8.31 -2.05
C TYR A 36 4.66 8.06 -0.57
N ASP A 37 5.77 8.56 -0.05
CA ASP A 37 6.07 8.50 1.37
C ASP A 37 6.47 9.87 1.92
N ILE A 38 6.63 9.98 3.24
CA ILE A 38 6.94 11.22 3.95
C ILE A 38 8.26 11.08 4.70
N ASP A 39 9.22 11.92 4.36
CA ASP A 39 10.39 12.17 5.21
C ASP A 39 9.95 12.98 6.43
N THR A 40 9.68 12.31 7.52
CA THR A 40 9.19 12.95 8.75
C THR A 40 10.21 13.91 9.37
N ALA A 41 11.50 13.71 9.11
CA ALA A 41 12.55 14.59 9.63
C ALA A 41 12.59 15.93 8.87
N LYS A 42 12.28 15.90 7.58
CA LYS A 42 12.26 17.10 6.72
C LYS A 42 10.86 17.67 6.51
N GLY A 43 9.82 16.93 6.85
CA GLY A 43 8.43 17.30 6.57
C GLY A 43 8.13 17.34 5.06
N SER A 44 8.89 16.63 4.23
CA SER A 44 8.74 16.59 2.79
C SER A 44 8.23 15.24 2.30
N GLN A 45 7.43 15.26 1.23
CA GLN A 45 7.00 14.06 0.54
C GLN A 45 7.98 13.71 -0.57
N PHE A 46 8.07 12.43 -0.87
CA PHE A 46 8.87 11.92 -1.99
C PHE A 46 8.15 10.75 -2.67
N PRO A 47 8.40 10.51 -3.97
CA PRO A 47 7.86 9.36 -4.67
C PRO A 47 8.57 8.07 -4.20
N ASP A 48 7.78 7.01 -3.94
CA ASP A 48 8.27 5.68 -3.57
C ASP A 48 8.07 4.71 -4.75
N LEU A 49 6.90 4.09 -4.91
CA LEU A 49 6.60 3.29 -6.11
C LEU A 49 6.24 4.17 -7.32
N ALA A 50 5.79 5.39 -7.12
CA ALA A 50 5.73 6.38 -8.18
C ALA A 50 7.16 6.79 -8.59
N ALA A 51 7.35 7.09 -9.87
CA ALA A 51 8.63 7.58 -10.39
C ALA A 51 8.84 9.07 -10.09
N GLU A 52 7.74 9.83 -10.05
CA GLU A 52 7.70 11.28 -9.85
C GLU A 52 6.50 11.69 -9.02
N MET A 53 6.45 12.94 -8.56
CA MET A 53 5.26 13.51 -7.92
C MET A 53 4.10 13.55 -8.91
N PRO A 54 2.82 13.50 -8.45
CA PRO A 54 1.67 13.45 -9.35
C PRO A 54 1.56 14.73 -10.18
N ILE A 55 1.31 14.57 -11.48
CA ILE A 55 1.13 15.66 -12.43
C ILE A 55 -0.36 16.00 -12.50
N ALA A 56 -0.74 17.15 -11.96
CA ALA A 56 -2.13 17.59 -11.87
C ALA A 56 -2.56 18.38 -13.11
N ASN A 57 -3.87 18.31 -13.43
CA ASN A 57 -4.52 19.32 -14.27
C ASN A 57 -4.71 20.65 -13.51
N ASP A 58 -5.22 21.68 -14.20
CA ASP A 58 -5.31 23.05 -13.65
C ASP A 58 -6.21 23.16 -12.41
N ASP A 59 -7.22 22.31 -12.28
CA ASP A 59 -8.19 22.33 -11.17
C ASP A 59 -7.94 21.28 -10.09
N PHE A 60 -6.83 20.53 -10.18
CA PHE A 60 -6.43 19.48 -9.23
C PHE A 60 -7.48 18.37 -9.03
N THR A 61 -8.17 17.99 -10.10
CA THR A 61 -9.17 16.91 -10.10
C THR A 61 -8.73 15.67 -10.86
N VAL A 62 -7.78 15.82 -11.80
CA VAL A 62 -7.20 14.72 -12.57
C VAL A 62 -5.67 14.75 -12.46
N PHE A 63 -5.09 13.59 -12.21
CA PHE A 63 -3.65 13.45 -11.98
C PHE A 63 -3.09 12.30 -12.81
N THR A 64 -1.98 12.55 -13.47
CA THR A 64 -1.16 11.49 -14.07
C THR A 64 -0.06 11.11 -13.10
N VAL A 65 0.06 9.81 -12.82
CA VAL A 65 1.05 9.24 -11.90
C VAL A 65 1.91 8.24 -12.66
N PRO A 66 3.16 8.60 -12.99
CA PRO A 66 4.12 7.65 -13.53
C PRO A 66 4.63 6.72 -12.44
N LEU A 67 4.78 5.43 -12.75
CA LEU A 67 5.26 4.39 -11.84
C LEU A 67 6.70 4.01 -12.17
N ARG A 68 7.47 3.62 -11.16
CA ARG A 68 8.83 3.11 -11.37
C ARG A 68 8.81 1.84 -12.21
N GLN A 69 9.72 1.75 -13.16
CA GLN A 69 9.91 0.57 -13.99
C GLN A 69 10.92 -0.40 -13.39
N GLY A 70 10.80 -1.67 -13.76
CA GLY A 70 11.76 -2.71 -13.37
C GLY A 70 11.63 -3.20 -11.94
N LEU A 71 10.62 -2.76 -11.20
CA LEU A 71 10.34 -3.28 -9.86
C LEU A 71 9.69 -4.66 -9.93
N THR A 72 10.06 -5.52 -8.98
CA THR A 72 9.48 -6.85 -8.83
C THR A 72 8.96 -7.06 -7.41
N TRP A 73 7.89 -7.81 -7.28
CA TRP A 73 7.46 -8.38 -6.01
C TRP A 73 8.48 -9.41 -5.49
N SER A 74 8.45 -9.71 -4.21
CA SER A 74 9.40 -10.64 -3.57
C SER A 74 9.30 -12.10 -4.06
N ASP A 75 8.28 -12.42 -4.81
CA ASP A 75 8.10 -13.70 -5.52
C ASP A 75 8.57 -13.65 -6.99
N GLY A 76 9.18 -12.53 -7.42
CA GLY A 76 9.75 -12.34 -8.75
C GLY A 76 8.75 -11.86 -9.81
N ARG A 77 7.48 -11.63 -9.47
CA ARG A 77 6.48 -11.08 -10.41
C ARG A 77 6.73 -9.59 -10.63
N PRO A 78 6.56 -9.09 -11.86
CA PRO A 78 6.72 -7.65 -12.12
C PRO A 78 5.61 -6.85 -11.45
N PHE A 79 5.97 -5.65 -10.97
CA PHE A 79 5.02 -4.62 -10.54
C PHE A 79 4.56 -3.81 -11.74
N SER A 80 3.28 -3.47 -11.77
CA SER A 80 2.70 -2.64 -12.83
C SER A 80 1.49 -1.84 -12.36
N ALA A 81 0.96 -1.01 -13.28
CA ALA A 81 -0.30 -0.29 -13.08
C ALA A 81 -1.47 -1.22 -12.76
N ASP A 82 -1.45 -2.49 -13.17
CA ASP A 82 -2.51 -3.44 -12.85
C ASP A 82 -2.63 -3.70 -11.33
N ASP A 83 -1.52 -3.68 -10.58
CA ASP A 83 -1.54 -3.82 -9.12
C ASP A 83 -2.17 -2.59 -8.47
N VAL A 84 -1.87 -1.39 -8.97
CA VAL A 84 -2.42 -0.12 -8.49
C VAL A 84 -3.94 -0.06 -8.72
N ILE A 85 -4.37 -0.35 -9.95
CA ILE A 85 -5.79 -0.36 -10.32
C ILE A 85 -6.56 -1.44 -9.56
N PHE A 86 -5.97 -2.63 -9.39
CA PHE A 86 -6.57 -3.69 -8.59
C PHE A 86 -6.79 -3.24 -7.15
N THR A 87 -5.77 -2.62 -6.53
CA THR A 87 -5.85 -2.13 -5.16
C THR A 87 -6.93 -1.06 -4.99
N ASP A 88 -7.01 -0.09 -5.92
CA ASP A 88 -8.07 0.92 -5.93
C ASP A 88 -9.46 0.27 -5.99
N ASN A 89 -9.67 -0.62 -6.94
CA ASN A 89 -10.96 -1.30 -7.11
C ASN A 89 -11.33 -2.14 -5.88
N MET A 90 -10.37 -2.87 -5.31
CA MET A 90 -10.55 -3.67 -4.11
C MET A 90 -11.05 -2.81 -2.94
N ILE A 91 -10.38 -1.67 -2.68
CA ILE A 91 -10.76 -0.79 -1.58
C ILE A 91 -12.14 -0.19 -1.81
N ARG A 92 -12.45 0.30 -3.02
CA ARG A 92 -13.72 0.95 -3.33
C ARG A 92 -14.91 -0.01 -3.41
N SER A 93 -14.68 -1.29 -3.75
CA SER A 93 -15.75 -2.28 -3.89
C SER A 93 -16.02 -3.11 -2.63
N THR A 94 -15.24 -2.96 -1.56
CA THR A 94 -15.36 -3.78 -0.36
C THR A 94 -15.56 -2.91 0.88
N ASP A 95 -16.82 -2.64 1.21
CA ASP A 95 -17.21 -1.77 2.34
C ASP A 95 -16.70 -2.25 3.71
N ALA A 96 -16.41 -3.55 3.82
CA ALA A 96 -15.90 -4.17 5.06
C ALA A 96 -14.43 -3.81 5.36
N LEU A 97 -13.70 -3.23 4.40
CA LEU A 97 -12.31 -2.83 4.61
C LEU A 97 -12.23 -1.54 5.42
N GLY A 98 -11.22 -1.48 6.28
CA GLY A 98 -10.86 -0.23 6.94
C GLY A 98 -10.58 0.86 5.90
N TYR A 99 -11.11 2.04 6.13
CA TYR A 99 -10.93 3.24 5.28
C TYR A 99 -11.59 3.22 3.90
N SER A 100 -12.30 2.16 3.48
CA SER A 100 -12.99 2.10 2.18
C SER A 100 -13.84 3.33 1.91
N ALA A 101 -14.73 3.68 2.82
CA ALA A 101 -15.61 4.85 2.68
C ALA A 101 -14.83 6.18 2.62
N ALA A 102 -13.81 6.35 3.46
CA ALA A 102 -12.99 7.56 3.48
C ALA A 102 -12.15 7.72 2.20
N TYR A 103 -11.66 6.60 1.67
CA TYR A 103 -10.94 6.54 0.41
C TYR A 103 -11.86 6.88 -0.78
N ALA A 104 -13.01 6.22 -0.89
CA ALA A 104 -14.00 6.46 -1.94
C ALA A 104 -14.56 7.87 -1.92
N ALA A 105 -14.61 8.53 -0.76
CA ALA A 105 -14.98 9.94 -0.65
C ALA A 105 -13.95 10.91 -1.28
N GLN A 106 -12.75 10.46 -1.58
CA GLN A 106 -11.66 11.27 -2.14
C GLN A 106 -11.31 10.86 -3.57
N ILE A 107 -11.24 9.56 -3.85
CA ILE A 107 -10.86 9.01 -5.15
C ILE A 107 -12.13 8.57 -5.90
N ALA A 108 -12.40 9.21 -7.03
CA ALA A 108 -13.54 8.87 -7.88
C ALA A 108 -13.23 7.66 -8.77
N SER A 109 -12.04 7.62 -9.37
CA SER A 109 -11.59 6.51 -10.21
C SER A 109 -10.09 6.51 -10.39
N MET A 110 -9.54 5.33 -10.67
CA MET A 110 -8.20 5.16 -11.24
C MET A 110 -8.31 4.40 -12.55
N THR A 111 -7.57 4.82 -13.57
CA THR A 111 -7.52 4.17 -14.88
C THR A 111 -6.08 3.94 -15.31
N LYS A 112 -5.85 2.79 -15.94
CA LYS A 112 -4.55 2.44 -16.51
C LYS A 112 -4.39 3.16 -17.86
N ILE A 113 -3.34 3.98 -18.00
CA ILE A 113 -2.92 4.54 -19.29
C ILE A 113 -2.04 3.53 -20.03
N ASP A 114 -1.02 3.04 -19.33
CA ASP A 114 -0.12 1.97 -19.78
C ASP A 114 0.39 1.17 -18.56
N ASP A 115 1.35 0.25 -18.76
CA ASP A 115 1.85 -0.61 -17.68
C ASP A 115 2.56 0.15 -16.55
N HIS A 116 2.97 1.40 -16.80
CA HIS A 116 3.73 2.22 -15.85
C HIS A 116 3.13 3.62 -15.65
N THR A 117 1.87 3.81 -16.03
CA THR A 117 1.19 5.10 -15.88
C THR A 117 -0.26 4.89 -15.51
N VAL A 118 -0.70 5.53 -14.43
CA VAL A 118 -2.11 5.56 -14.02
C VAL A 118 -2.64 6.98 -14.04
N GLU A 119 -3.90 7.14 -14.39
CA GLU A 119 -4.65 8.37 -14.24
C GLU A 119 -5.57 8.26 -13.04
N ILE A 120 -5.57 9.26 -12.19
CA ILE A 120 -6.38 9.31 -10.97
C ILE A 120 -7.34 10.49 -11.06
N THR A 121 -8.63 10.24 -10.96
CA THR A 121 -9.65 11.27 -10.84
C THR A 121 -10.13 11.35 -9.39
N THR A 122 -10.17 12.55 -8.85
CA THR A 122 -10.64 12.81 -7.49
C THR A 122 -12.06 13.35 -7.49
N THR A 123 -12.80 13.17 -6.40
CA THR A 123 -14.20 13.62 -6.25
C THR A 123 -14.31 15.14 -6.14
N LYS A 124 -13.22 15.82 -5.80
CA LYS A 124 -13.11 17.28 -5.62
C LYS A 124 -11.65 17.69 -5.81
N PRO A 125 -11.35 18.99 -6.02
CA PRO A 125 -9.98 19.48 -6.08
C PRO A 125 -9.13 19.00 -4.91
N THR A 126 -8.05 18.26 -5.19
CA THR A 126 -7.22 17.61 -4.18
C THR A 126 -5.73 17.93 -4.39
N PRO A 127 -5.28 19.17 -4.13
CA PRO A 127 -3.89 19.58 -4.38
C PRO A 127 -2.85 18.82 -3.56
N ARG A 128 -3.28 18.02 -2.58
CA ARG A 128 -2.43 17.18 -1.73
C ARG A 128 -2.67 15.68 -1.96
N LEU A 129 -2.88 15.27 -3.21
CA LEU A 129 -3.14 13.88 -3.57
C LEU A 129 -2.07 12.93 -3.04
N SER A 130 -0.80 13.32 -3.09
CA SER A 130 0.31 12.53 -2.58
C SER A 130 0.20 12.19 -1.08
N ILE A 131 -0.44 13.04 -0.28
CA ILE A 131 -0.75 12.73 1.14
C ILE A 131 -1.87 11.69 1.24
N VAL A 132 -2.89 11.82 0.39
CA VAL A 132 -4.03 10.87 0.38
C VAL A 132 -3.56 9.47 0.02
N LEU A 133 -2.60 9.35 -0.90
CA LEU A 133 -2.11 8.08 -1.43
C LEU A 133 -0.84 7.57 -0.75
N GLY A 134 -0.24 8.33 0.17
CA GLY A 134 1.13 8.04 0.64
C GLY A 134 1.22 8.13 2.10
N SER A 135 0.53 8.27 3.03
CA SER A 135 0.90 8.39 4.44
C SER A 135 0.35 7.28 5.32
N VAL A 136 1.26 6.58 5.94
CA VAL A 136 0.96 5.56 6.94
C VAL A 136 0.65 6.15 8.31
N ILE A 137 1.01 7.41 8.55
CA ILE A 137 1.12 7.99 9.90
C ILE A 137 -0.24 8.06 10.63
N TYR A 138 -1.36 8.08 9.92
CA TYR A 138 -2.68 8.22 10.53
C TYR A 138 -3.75 7.30 9.96
N GLY A 139 -3.35 6.11 9.51
CA GLY A 139 -4.32 5.08 9.15
C GLY A 139 -5.03 5.29 7.80
N ASN A 140 -4.37 5.86 6.83
CA ASN A 140 -4.82 5.88 5.43
C ASN A 140 -3.84 5.06 4.57
N PRO A 141 -3.82 3.75 4.68
CA PRO A 141 -2.89 2.95 3.90
C PRO A 141 -3.46 2.70 2.52
N PHE A 142 -3.09 3.49 1.53
CA PHE A 142 -3.17 3.02 0.15
C PHE A 142 -1.92 2.17 -0.14
N HIS A 143 -1.80 1.05 0.56
CA HIS A 143 -0.75 0.08 0.30
C HIS A 143 -1.12 -0.74 -0.92
N ILE A 144 -0.30 -0.64 -1.95
CA ILE A 144 -0.50 -1.44 -3.14
C ILE A 144 -0.29 -2.92 -2.79
N VAL A 145 -1.21 -3.75 -3.22
CA VAL A 145 -1.14 -5.20 -3.03
C VAL A 145 -0.86 -5.91 -4.36
N PRO A 146 -0.14 -7.05 -4.34
CA PRO A 146 0.10 -7.83 -5.54
C PRO A 146 -1.21 -8.44 -6.04
N LYS A 147 -1.70 -7.97 -7.19
CA LYS A 147 -2.95 -8.44 -7.80
C LYS A 147 -3.00 -9.97 -7.90
N HIS A 148 -1.94 -10.58 -8.39
CA HIS A 148 -1.88 -12.04 -8.62
C HIS A 148 -2.02 -12.89 -7.35
N VAL A 149 -1.80 -12.29 -6.16
CA VAL A 149 -2.02 -12.94 -4.85
C VAL A 149 -3.43 -12.68 -4.36
N TRP A 150 -3.90 -11.43 -4.46
CA TRP A 150 -5.14 -10.99 -3.83
C TRP A 150 -6.39 -11.18 -4.68
N GLU A 151 -6.28 -11.30 -6.01
CA GLU A 151 -7.44 -11.34 -6.92
C GLU A 151 -8.37 -12.55 -6.74
N LYS A 152 -7.91 -13.60 -6.05
CA LYS A 152 -8.68 -14.82 -5.79
C LYS A 152 -9.14 -14.94 -4.35
N GLU A 153 -8.79 -13.97 -3.52
CA GLU A 153 -9.05 -13.97 -2.09
C GLU A 153 -10.16 -12.97 -1.74
N ASP A 154 -10.87 -13.24 -0.66
CA ASP A 154 -11.75 -12.25 -0.04
C ASP A 154 -10.90 -11.25 0.76
N PRO A 155 -10.78 -9.99 0.35
CA PRO A 155 -9.90 -9.03 1.00
C PRO A 155 -10.29 -8.72 2.45
N ALA A 156 -11.52 -8.97 2.86
CA ALA A 156 -11.96 -8.75 4.23
C ALA A 156 -11.49 -9.84 5.20
N THR A 157 -11.18 -11.04 4.70
CA THR A 157 -10.83 -12.20 5.52
C THR A 157 -9.46 -12.80 5.22
N PHE A 158 -8.87 -12.46 4.08
CA PHE A 158 -7.56 -12.94 3.67
C PHE A 158 -6.48 -12.47 4.66
N THR A 159 -5.66 -13.40 5.15
CA THR A 159 -4.64 -13.09 6.16
C THR A 159 -3.34 -12.51 5.59
N ASN A 160 -3.14 -12.58 4.28
CA ASN A 160 -1.92 -12.13 3.59
C ASN A 160 -0.64 -12.71 4.22
N PHE A 161 -0.62 -14.02 4.45
CA PHE A 161 0.52 -14.67 5.11
C PHE A 161 0.96 -15.97 4.40
N PRO A 162 2.27 -16.17 4.12
CA PRO A 162 3.33 -15.16 4.22
C PRO A 162 3.14 -14.03 3.21
N PRO A 163 3.47 -12.79 3.57
CA PRO A 163 3.21 -11.66 2.69
C PRO A 163 4.20 -11.60 1.52
N VAL A 164 3.68 -11.27 0.35
CA VAL A 164 4.48 -10.87 -0.81
C VAL A 164 4.71 -9.36 -0.73
N SER A 165 5.96 -8.92 -0.77
CA SER A 165 6.38 -7.53 -0.59
C SER A 165 7.07 -6.96 -1.83
N ILE A 166 7.12 -5.63 -1.93
CA ILE A 166 7.84 -4.95 -3.01
C ILE A 166 8.99 -4.06 -2.51
N SER A 167 9.07 -3.86 -1.21
CA SER A 167 10.14 -3.06 -0.60
C SER A 167 11.50 -3.79 -0.64
N ALA A 168 12.53 -3.14 -0.10
CA ALA A 168 13.88 -3.72 0.01
C ALA A 168 13.96 -4.95 0.93
N TYR A 169 12.89 -5.32 1.60
CA TYR A 169 12.85 -6.45 2.53
C TYR A 169 11.70 -7.40 2.19
N LYS A 170 11.92 -8.69 2.45
CA LYS A 170 10.92 -9.75 2.38
C LYS A 170 10.79 -10.45 3.73
N TYR A 171 9.61 -10.97 4.00
CA TYR A 171 9.35 -11.78 5.17
C TYR A 171 10.22 -13.04 5.17
N LYS A 172 10.75 -13.40 6.34
CA LYS A 172 11.56 -14.61 6.52
C LYS A 172 10.99 -15.55 7.58
N ASP A 173 10.72 -15.04 8.79
CA ASP A 173 10.30 -15.85 9.93
C ASP A 173 9.66 -14.99 11.03
N HIS A 174 9.02 -15.62 12.01
CA HIS A 174 8.44 -14.97 13.18
C HIS A 174 8.35 -15.94 14.38
N ASP A 175 8.23 -15.39 15.56
CA ASP A 175 7.81 -16.16 16.73
C ASP A 175 6.30 -16.42 16.68
N PRO A 176 5.82 -17.67 16.81
CA PRO A 176 4.40 -17.98 16.86
C PRO A 176 3.61 -17.24 17.97
N ASN A 177 4.31 -16.81 19.02
CA ASN A 177 3.72 -15.98 20.07
C ASN A 177 3.71 -14.47 19.74
N GLY A 178 4.21 -14.07 18.56
CA GLY A 178 4.19 -12.71 18.09
C GLY A 178 5.15 -11.74 18.78
N THR A 179 6.26 -12.23 19.37
CA THR A 179 7.23 -11.39 20.08
C THR A 179 8.29 -10.79 19.17
N TRP A 180 8.57 -11.42 18.02
CA TRP A 180 9.49 -10.90 17.01
C TRP A 180 9.09 -11.33 15.60
N PHE A 181 9.53 -10.54 14.61
CA PHE A 181 9.42 -10.82 13.18
C PHE A 181 10.78 -10.60 12.53
N LEU A 182 11.17 -11.51 11.63
CA LEU A 182 12.43 -11.44 10.90
C LEU A 182 12.15 -11.09 9.43
N TRP A 183 12.74 -10.00 9.00
CA TRP A 183 12.72 -9.53 7.62
C TRP A 183 14.11 -9.63 7.04
N GLU A 184 14.24 -10.16 5.85
CA GLU A 184 15.50 -10.33 5.14
C GLU A 184 15.62 -9.34 4.00
N LYS A 185 16.78 -8.67 3.89
CA LYS A 185 17.05 -7.79 2.76
C LYS A 185 17.01 -8.59 1.46
N ARG A 186 16.35 -8.05 0.45
CA ARG A 186 16.37 -8.60 -0.92
C ARG A 186 17.71 -8.26 -1.59
N GLU A 187 18.13 -9.14 -2.51
CA GLU A 187 19.36 -8.95 -3.28
C GLU A 187 19.09 -8.54 -4.74
N ASP A 188 17.82 -8.53 -5.15
CA ASP A 188 17.32 -8.17 -6.49
C ASP A 188 16.84 -6.70 -6.55
#